data_99afa9e36f7f073ea8b61225f736ac18
#
_entry.id   99afa9e36f7f073ea8b61225f736ac18
#
_cell.length_a   1.000
_cell.length_b   1.000
_cell.length_c   1.000
_cell.angle_alpha   90.00
_cell.angle_beta   90.00
_cell.angle_gamma   90.00
#
_symmetry.space_group_name_H-M   'P 1'
#
loop_
_entity.id
_entity.type
_entity.pdbx_description
1 polymer ?
#
loop_
_entity_poly.entity_id
_entity_poly.type
_entity_poly.pdbx_seq_one_letter_code
_entity_poly.pdbx_strand_id
1 'polypeptide(L)'
;MRLLGLTEAMSGCGWHRVMLPLAFMQDSYCHVTNFMTPNLFEDNFQAIIYNRFCHVDNGWDEVKKHYKIIMDLDDDWELPVSHPLHFHYHRQKARVLNNIANADLVTCTNSLIADKVKPYNSNVLILPN
;
A
#
# COMPACT_ATOMS: atom_id res chain seq x y z
N MET A 1 -7.97 12.64 -12.21
CA MET A 1 -6.69 12.07 -11.73
C MET A 1 -6.50 10.67 -12.29
N ARG A 2 -5.26 10.20 -12.53
CA ARG A 2 -4.97 8.83 -13.01
C ARG A 2 -4.30 8.06 -11.89
N LEU A 3 -4.93 6.97 -11.44
CA LEU A 3 -4.49 6.18 -10.28
C LEU A 3 -4.24 4.73 -10.69
N LEU A 4 -3.14 4.16 -10.17
CA LEU A 4 -2.79 2.76 -10.32
C LEU A 4 -2.99 2.05 -8.99
N GLY A 5 -3.91 1.10 -8.95
CA GLY A 5 -4.09 0.17 -7.81
C GLY A 5 -3.26 -1.08 -7.99
N LEU A 6 -2.42 -1.40 -7.00
CA LEU A 6 -1.70 -2.67 -6.95
C LEU A 6 -2.26 -3.56 -5.85
N THR A 7 -2.62 -4.80 -6.18
CA THR A 7 -3.12 -5.77 -5.20
C THR A 7 -2.60 -7.17 -5.50
N GLU A 8 -2.10 -7.87 -4.50
CA GLU A 8 -1.63 -9.25 -4.67
C GLU A 8 -2.77 -10.23 -4.95
N ALA A 9 -3.97 -9.92 -4.45
CA ALA A 9 -5.14 -10.75 -4.62
C ALA A 9 -6.38 -9.91 -4.93
N MET A 10 -7.20 -10.41 -5.85
CA MET A 10 -8.49 -9.83 -6.22
C MET A 10 -9.61 -10.13 -5.19
N SER A 11 -9.25 -10.37 -3.93
CA SER A 11 -10.15 -10.75 -2.85
C SER A 11 -9.68 -10.18 -1.51
N GLY A 12 -10.51 -10.27 -0.47
CA GLY A 12 -10.16 -9.81 0.89
C GLY A 12 -9.74 -8.34 0.93
N CYS A 13 -8.62 -8.06 1.57
CA CYS A 13 -8.15 -6.69 1.80
C CYS A 13 -7.86 -5.93 0.48
N GLY A 14 -7.26 -6.59 -0.51
CA GLY A 14 -7.04 -5.97 -1.83
C GLY A 14 -8.33 -5.50 -2.49
N TRP A 15 -9.39 -6.30 -2.38
CA TRP A 15 -10.72 -5.92 -2.87
C TRP A 15 -11.27 -4.70 -2.11
N HIS A 16 -11.36 -4.79 -0.79
CA HIS A 16 -12.02 -3.76 0.03
C HIS A 16 -11.21 -2.47 0.14
N ARG A 17 -9.89 -2.56 0.16
CA ARG A 17 -9.01 -1.41 0.45
C ARG A 17 -8.43 -0.74 -0.79
N VAL A 18 -8.37 -1.44 -1.92
CA VAL A 18 -7.82 -0.89 -3.16
C VAL A 18 -8.86 -0.90 -4.28
N MET A 19 -9.35 -2.07 -4.66
CA MET A 19 -10.21 -2.18 -5.85
C MET A 19 -11.54 -1.45 -5.69
N LEU A 20 -12.26 -1.70 -4.61
CA LEU A 20 -13.59 -1.14 -4.38
C LEU A 20 -13.55 0.40 -4.26
N PRO A 21 -12.68 1.01 -3.44
CA PRO A 21 -12.57 2.47 -3.40
C PRO A 21 -12.24 3.08 -4.77
N LEU A 22 -11.31 2.51 -5.51
CA LEU A 22 -10.94 3.02 -6.83
C LEU A 22 -12.07 2.87 -7.86
N ALA A 23 -12.88 1.81 -7.78
CA ALA A 23 -14.02 1.61 -8.66
C ALA A 23 -15.13 2.66 -8.48
N PHE A 24 -15.25 3.25 -7.29
CA PHE A 24 -16.25 4.29 -6.97
C PHE A 24 -15.72 5.71 -7.08
N MET A 25 -14.44 5.90 -7.39
CA MET A 25 -13.88 7.25 -7.59
C MET A 25 -14.41 7.85 -8.89
N GLN A 26 -15.31 8.82 -8.74
CA GLN A 26 -15.80 9.63 -9.85
C GLN A 26 -14.70 10.62 -10.28
N ASP A 27 -14.70 11.02 -11.55
CA ASP A 27 -13.75 11.98 -12.13
C ASP A 27 -12.28 11.52 -12.12
N SER A 28 -12.04 10.22 -11.96
CA SER A 28 -10.69 9.64 -11.98
C SER A 28 -10.63 8.42 -12.90
N TYR A 29 -9.51 8.29 -13.62
CA TYR A 29 -9.19 7.05 -14.32
C TYR A 29 -8.42 6.14 -13.35
N CYS A 30 -8.95 4.97 -13.07
CA CYS A 30 -8.34 3.99 -12.18
C CYS A 30 -8.08 2.69 -12.92
N HIS A 31 -6.84 2.21 -12.82
CA HIS A 31 -6.44 0.89 -13.30
C HIS A 31 -5.99 0.05 -12.10
N VAL A 32 -6.40 -1.22 -12.06
CA VAL A 32 -6.01 -2.14 -10.98
C VAL A 32 -5.33 -3.36 -11.59
N THR A 33 -4.16 -3.68 -11.07
CA THR A 33 -3.37 -4.86 -11.48
C THR A 33 -2.74 -5.53 -10.27
N ASN A 34 -2.26 -6.76 -10.46
CA ASN A 34 -1.56 -7.50 -9.42
C ASN A 34 -0.03 -7.48 -9.56
N PHE A 35 0.51 -6.85 -10.60
CA PHE A 35 1.94 -6.71 -10.80
C PHE A 35 2.29 -5.44 -11.59
N MET A 36 3.50 -4.95 -11.37
CA MET A 36 4.09 -3.87 -12.14
C MET A 36 4.69 -4.41 -13.42
N THR A 37 4.28 -3.83 -14.55
CA THR A 37 4.92 -4.09 -15.86
C THR A 37 5.60 -2.81 -16.35
N PRO A 38 6.63 -2.89 -17.19
CA PRO A 38 7.27 -1.71 -17.77
C PRO A 38 6.31 -0.77 -18.48
N ASN A 39 5.29 -1.30 -19.13
CA ASN A 39 4.30 -0.52 -19.87
C ASN A 39 3.46 0.40 -18.96
N LEU A 40 3.33 0.08 -17.65
CA LEU A 40 2.61 0.93 -16.71
C LEU A 40 3.31 2.28 -16.50
N PHE A 41 4.63 2.37 -16.71
CA PHE A 41 5.37 3.62 -16.66
C PHE A 41 5.02 4.57 -17.82
N GLU A 42 4.48 4.04 -18.93
CA GLU A 42 4.07 4.83 -20.10
C GLU A 42 2.66 5.46 -19.92
N ASP A 43 1.86 4.93 -18.98
CA ASP A 43 0.44 5.28 -18.83
C ASP A 43 0.15 6.58 -18.06
N ASN A 44 1.19 7.33 -17.66
CA ASN A 44 1.06 8.63 -16.96
C ASN A 44 0.16 8.59 -15.72
N PHE A 45 0.23 7.54 -14.90
CA PHE A 45 -0.41 7.54 -13.59
C PHE A 45 0.24 8.57 -12.69
N GLN A 46 -0.55 9.23 -11.85
CA GLN A 46 -0.07 10.24 -10.90
C GLN A 46 0.27 9.65 -9.55
N ALA A 47 -0.45 8.58 -9.16
CA ALA A 47 -0.21 7.88 -7.91
C ALA A 47 -0.42 6.37 -8.04
N ILE A 48 0.33 5.65 -7.20
CA ILE A 48 0.16 4.21 -6.97
C ILE A 48 -0.45 4.03 -5.58
N ILE A 49 -1.49 3.20 -5.50
CA ILE A 49 -2.12 2.79 -4.23
C ILE A 49 -2.01 1.27 -4.11
N TYR A 50 -1.52 0.80 -2.97
CA TYR A 50 -1.43 -0.63 -2.69
C TYR A 50 -1.68 -0.92 -1.21
N ASN A 51 -2.10 -2.17 -0.92
CA ASN A 51 -2.35 -2.64 0.44
C ASN A 51 -1.15 -3.42 0.97
N ARG A 52 -0.72 -3.12 2.21
CA ARG A 52 0.34 -3.73 3.01
C ARG A 52 1.75 -3.56 2.45
N PHE A 53 2.07 -4.09 1.28
CA PHE A 53 3.37 -3.92 0.63
C PHE A 53 3.26 -4.16 -0.86
N CYS A 54 4.18 -3.59 -1.62
CA CYS A 54 4.45 -3.99 -2.98
C CYS A 54 5.90 -4.48 -3.12
N HIS A 55 6.14 -5.30 -4.14
CA HIS A 55 7.43 -5.95 -4.36
C HIS A 55 8.42 -5.01 -5.07
N VAL A 56 8.67 -3.85 -4.46
CA VAL A 56 9.75 -2.95 -4.87
C VAL A 56 10.85 -3.06 -3.82
N ASP A 57 11.70 -4.06 -3.96
CA ASP A 57 12.76 -4.31 -2.97
C ASP A 57 13.89 -3.28 -3.08
N ASN A 58 14.29 -2.94 -4.32
CA ASN A 58 15.30 -1.92 -4.62
C ASN A 58 14.83 -1.13 -5.85
N GLY A 59 14.52 0.12 -5.72
CA GLY A 59 14.06 0.93 -6.86
C GLY A 59 13.03 1.98 -6.51
N TRP A 60 12.81 2.21 -5.21
CA TRP A 60 11.89 3.25 -4.75
C TRP A 60 12.23 4.63 -5.33
N ASP A 61 13.52 4.97 -5.43
CA ASP A 61 13.95 6.26 -5.98
C ASP A 61 13.50 6.42 -7.44
N GLU A 62 13.51 5.34 -8.22
CA GLU A 62 13.02 5.37 -9.60
C GLU A 62 11.49 5.48 -9.65
N VAL A 63 10.79 4.66 -8.88
CA VAL A 63 9.34 4.70 -8.80
C VAL A 63 8.83 6.08 -8.37
N LYS A 64 9.47 6.69 -7.37
CA LYS A 64 9.10 8.02 -6.83
C LYS A 64 9.37 9.18 -7.78
N LYS A 65 10.19 9.01 -8.80
CA LYS A 65 10.33 10.02 -9.87
C LYS A 65 9.06 10.13 -10.73
N HIS A 66 8.31 9.05 -10.84
CA HIS A 66 7.15 8.96 -11.73
C HIS A 66 5.81 9.05 -10.98
N TYR A 67 5.76 8.55 -9.73
CA TYR A 67 4.50 8.39 -9.01
C TYR A 67 4.56 8.89 -7.57
N LYS A 68 3.42 9.36 -7.08
CA LYS A 68 3.14 9.43 -5.65
C LYS A 68 2.77 8.06 -5.13
N ILE A 69 3.27 7.70 -3.96
CA ILE A 69 3.11 6.38 -3.36
C ILE A 69 2.17 6.47 -2.17
N ILE A 70 1.04 5.76 -2.27
CA ILE A 70 0.05 5.64 -1.18
C ILE A 70 0.02 4.19 -0.74
N MET A 71 0.42 3.94 0.50
CA MET A 71 0.37 2.63 1.11
C MET A 71 -0.83 2.55 2.06
N ASP A 72 -1.65 1.52 1.92
CA ASP A 72 -2.73 1.25 2.84
C ASP A 72 -2.36 0.11 3.80
N LEU A 73 -2.60 0.32 5.10
CA LEU A 73 -2.32 -0.62 6.17
C LEU A 73 -3.58 -0.91 6.98
N ASP A 74 -4.09 -2.12 6.84
CA ASP A 74 -5.28 -2.61 7.54
C ASP A 74 -4.95 -3.54 8.72
N ASP A 75 -3.77 -4.17 8.71
CA ASP A 75 -3.32 -5.11 9.74
C ASP A 75 -1.98 -4.70 10.39
N ASP A 76 -1.78 -5.18 11.61
CA ASP A 76 -0.50 -5.05 12.31
C ASP A 76 0.52 -6.05 11.75
N TRP A 77 1.73 -5.59 11.47
CA TRP A 77 2.85 -6.42 11.04
C TRP A 77 3.62 -7.09 12.20
N GLU A 78 3.23 -6.82 13.43
CA GLU A 78 3.81 -7.39 14.65
C GLU A 78 2.78 -8.23 15.40
N LEU A 79 2.52 -9.41 14.87
CA LEU A 79 1.61 -10.36 15.53
C LEU A 79 2.32 -11.11 16.66
N PRO A 80 1.64 -11.42 17.78
CA PRO A 80 2.22 -12.19 18.88
C PRO A 80 2.62 -13.61 18.40
N VAL A 81 3.61 -14.20 19.06
CA VAL A 81 4.16 -15.53 18.70
C VAL A 81 3.08 -16.63 18.69
N SER A 82 2.05 -16.47 19.51
CA SER A 82 0.90 -17.38 19.55
C SER A 82 -0.04 -17.28 18.35
N HIS A 83 0.10 -16.23 17.52
CA HIS A 83 -0.79 -16.05 16.37
C HIS A 83 -0.40 -16.97 15.20
N PRO A 84 -1.35 -17.67 14.55
CA PRO A 84 -1.05 -18.61 13.46
C PRO A 84 -0.23 -18.02 12.31
N LEU A 85 -0.40 -16.73 12.03
CA LEU A 85 0.30 -16.02 10.95
C LEU A 85 1.56 -15.29 11.42
N HIS A 86 2.01 -15.48 12.67
CA HIS A 86 3.17 -14.78 13.23
C HIS A 86 4.40 -14.89 12.32
N PHE A 87 4.80 -16.10 11.93
CA PHE A 87 5.98 -16.32 11.10
C PHE A 87 5.87 -15.68 9.71
N HIS A 88 4.67 -15.70 9.14
CA HIS A 88 4.44 -15.05 7.84
C HIS A 88 4.69 -13.53 7.94
N TYR A 89 4.04 -12.87 8.89
CA TYR A 89 4.19 -11.42 9.08
C TYR A 89 5.61 -11.04 9.54
N HIS A 90 6.22 -11.84 10.40
CA HIS A 90 7.59 -11.59 10.84
C HIS A 90 8.59 -11.58 9.67
N ARG A 91 8.45 -12.49 8.70
CA ARG A 91 9.28 -12.49 7.48
C ARG A 91 9.06 -11.26 6.60
N GLN A 92 7.86 -10.70 6.60
CA GLN A 92 7.51 -9.53 5.79
C GLN A 92 7.82 -8.20 6.50
N LYS A 93 8.12 -8.21 7.80
CA LYS A 93 8.29 -7.00 8.60
C LYS A 93 9.25 -5.98 7.97
N ALA A 94 10.44 -6.41 7.57
CA ALA A 94 11.43 -5.52 6.97
C ALA A 94 10.91 -4.87 5.68
N ARG A 95 10.18 -5.62 4.85
CA ARG A 95 9.56 -5.11 3.62
C ARG A 95 8.45 -4.12 3.94
N VAL A 96 7.56 -4.42 4.89
CA VAL A 96 6.51 -3.49 5.34
C VAL A 96 7.11 -2.18 5.83
N LEU A 97 8.13 -2.22 6.69
CA LEU A 97 8.80 -1.03 7.19
C LEU A 97 9.48 -0.22 6.09
N ASN A 98 10.12 -0.88 5.13
CA ASN A 98 10.71 -0.22 3.96
C ASN A 98 9.63 0.46 3.10
N ASN A 99 8.49 -0.18 2.91
CA ASN A 99 7.34 0.40 2.20
C ASN A 99 6.77 1.61 2.95
N ILE A 100 6.57 1.53 4.26
CA ILE A 100 6.11 2.65 5.09
C ILE A 100 7.05 3.86 4.94
N ALA A 101 8.35 3.64 5.06
CA ALA A 101 9.35 4.71 4.99
C ALA A 101 9.41 5.38 3.60
N ASN A 102 9.08 4.65 2.55
CA ASN A 102 9.11 5.15 1.17
C ASN A 102 7.78 5.71 0.66
N ALA A 103 6.67 5.47 1.35
CA ALA A 103 5.37 6.01 0.95
C ALA A 103 5.30 7.55 1.13
N ASP A 104 4.65 8.24 0.20
CA ASP A 104 4.30 9.66 0.34
C ASP A 104 3.14 9.85 1.34
N LEU A 105 2.25 8.85 1.44
CA LEU A 105 1.14 8.80 2.37
C LEU A 105 0.90 7.35 2.82
N VAL A 106 0.67 7.15 4.12
CA VAL A 106 0.20 5.87 4.64
C VAL A 106 -1.22 6.03 5.17
N THR A 107 -2.16 5.22 4.68
CA THR A 107 -3.51 5.13 5.24
C THR A 107 -3.61 3.95 6.19
N CYS A 108 -4.28 4.14 7.32
CA CYS A 108 -4.44 3.13 8.37
C CYS A 108 -5.90 2.98 8.77
N THR A 109 -6.32 1.77 9.17
CA THR A 109 -7.70 1.53 9.59
C THR A 109 -8.04 2.13 10.96
N ASN A 110 -7.05 2.31 11.84
CA ASN A 110 -7.26 2.79 13.20
C ASN A 110 -6.03 3.51 13.77
N SER A 111 -6.22 4.15 14.93
CA SER A 111 -5.17 4.92 15.59
C SER A 111 -4.00 4.05 16.10
N LEU A 112 -4.25 2.80 16.50
CA LEU A 112 -3.19 1.92 17.02
C LEU A 112 -2.15 1.61 15.92
N ILE A 113 -2.61 1.32 14.71
CA ILE A 113 -1.72 1.11 13.55
C ILE A 113 -1.05 2.44 13.18
N ALA A 114 -1.81 3.54 13.14
CA ALA A 114 -1.26 4.85 12.81
C ALA A 114 -0.12 5.26 13.77
N ASP A 115 -0.25 5.01 15.07
CA ASP A 115 0.78 5.32 16.07
C ASP A 115 2.06 4.47 15.87
N LYS A 116 1.92 3.23 15.40
CA LYS A 116 3.06 2.39 15.02
C LYS A 116 3.76 2.85 13.73
N VAL A 117 3.02 3.47 12.81
CA VAL A 117 3.55 3.99 11.53
C VAL A 117 4.30 5.30 11.71
N LYS A 118 3.83 6.21 12.56
CA LYS A 118 4.36 7.56 12.76
C LYS A 118 5.89 7.66 12.94
N PRO A 119 6.57 6.74 13.67
CA PRO A 119 8.03 6.76 13.78
C PRO A 119 8.77 6.60 12.44
N TYR A 120 8.14 6.02 11.44
CA TYR A 120 8.72 5.71 10.13
C TYR A 120 8.22 6.63 9.01
N ASN A 121 6.99 7.16 9.16
CA ASN A 121 6.38 8.09 8.20
C ASN A 121 5.41 9.02 8.93
N SER A 122 5.65 10.34 8.84
CA SER A 122 4.80 11.34 9.48
C SER A 122 3.49 11.62 8.74
N ASN A 123 3.41 11.25 7.45
CA ASN A 123 2.22 11.45 6.62
C ASN A 123 1.26 10.26 6.77
N VAL A 124 0.45 10.30 7.80
CA VAL A 124 -0.50 9.22 8.13
C VAL A 124 -1.92 9.74 8.15
N LEU A 125 -2.83 9.00 7.50
CA LEU A 125 -4.27 9.28 7.49
C LEU A 125 -5.03 8.06 8.00
N ILE A 126 -5.98 8.26 8.89
CA ILE A 126 -6.87 7.19 9.36
C ILE A 126 -8.09 7.12 8.44
N LEU A 127 -8.23 5.98 7.76
CA LEU A 127 -9.41 5.63 6.95
C LEU A 127 -10.03 4.35 7.55
N PRO A 128 -11.03 4.47 8.42
CA PRO A 128 -11.73 3.32 9.00
C PRO A 128 -12.37 2.41 7.93
N ASN A 129 -12.58 1.15 8.30
CA ASN A 129 -13.36 0.20 7.47
C ASN A 129 -14.85 0.57 7.49
#